data_e4ef2dfd648153fcdf8cc72b83bfc072
#
_entry.id   e4ef2dfd648153fcdf8cc72b83bfc072
#
_cell.length_a   1.000
_cell.length_b   1.000
_cell.length_c   1.000
_cell.angle_alpha   90.00
_cell.angle_beta   90.00
_cell.angle_gamma   90.00
#
_symmetry.space_group_name_H-M   'P 1'
#
loop_
_entity.id
_entity.type
_entity.pdbx_description
1 polymer ?
#
loop_
_entity_poly.entity_id
_entity_poly.type
_entity_poly.pdbx_seq_one_letter_code
_entity_poly.pdbx_strand_id
1 'polypeptide(L)' 'MKVILRNPRRELEIEGALSVREVLRRLEIIPETVLVIRDCELLLKTDAVAGSDTIELRPVISGGGR' A
#
# COMPACT_ATOMS: atom_id res chain seq x y z
N MET A 1 -10.84 2.05 5.30
CA MET A 1 -10.00 1.25 4.40
C MET A 1 -9.05 0.40 5.22
N LYS A 2 -8.95 -0.85 4.88
CA LYS A 2 -8.04 -1.76 5.57
C LYS A 2 -6.76 -1.86 4.77
N VAL A 3 -5.62 -1.76 5.45
CA VAL A 3 -4.31 -1.90 4.83
C VAL A 3 -3.60 -3.07 5.48
N ILE A 4 -3.16 -4.01 4.66
CA ILE A 4 -2.46 -5.19 5.13
C ILE A 4 -0.99 -5.05 4.77
N LEU A 5 -0.15 -5.10 5.79
CA LEU A 5 1.30 -5.06 5.62
C LEU A 5 1.86 -6.46 5.74
N ARG A 6 2.96 -6.69 5.06
CA ARG A 6 3.66 -7.96 5.14
C ARG A 6 5.03 -7.77 5.76
N ASN A 7 5.55 -8.82 6.35
CA ASN A 7 6.89 -8.90 6.93
C ASN A 7 7.11 -7.94 8.08
N PRO A 8 6.45 -8.12 9.20
CA PRO A 8 5.44 -9.12 9.51
C PRO A 8 4.07 -8.67 9.05
N ARG A 9 3.14 -9.59 9.00
CA ARG A 9 1.79 -9.25 8.60
C ARG A 9 1.13 -8.41 9.68
N ARG A 10 0.58 -7.28 9.24
CA ARG A 10 -0.13 -6.38 10.13
C ARG A 10 -1.32 -5.81 9.39
N GLU A 11 -2.38 -5.51 10.12
CA GLU A 11 -3.56 -4.88 9.56
C GLU A 11 -3.76 -3.53 10.21
N LEU A 12 -3.97 -2.53 9.39
CA LEU A 12 -4.18 -1.17 9.85
C LEU A 12 -5.45 -0.62 9.23
N GLU A 13 -6.07 0.34 9.93
CA GLU A 13 -7.23 1.05 9.41
C GLU A 13 -6.84 2.47 9.08
N ILE A 14 -7.22 2.94 7.91
CA ILE A 14 -6.96 4.31 7.49
C ILE A 14 -8.25 4.91 6.98
N GLU A 15 -8.55 6.12 7.43
CA GLU A 15 -9.75 6.82 7.01
C GLU A 15 -9.37 8.06 6.24
N GLY A 16 -10.21 8.40 5.26
CA GLY A 16 -10.05 9.64 4.56
C GLY A 16 -9.02 9.65 3.45
N ALA A 17 -8.37 8.53 3.20
CA ALA A 17 -7.42 8.48 2.09
C ALA A 17 -8.17 8.37 0.77
N LEU A 18 -7.70 9.09 -0.24
CA LEU A 18 -8.36 9.12 -1.54
C LEU A 18 -7.52 8.47 -2.62
N SER A 19 -6.24 8.23 -2.39
CA SER A 19 -5.36 7.65 -3.38
C SER A 19 -4.32 6.79 -2.70
N VAL A 20 -3.68 5.94 -3.50
CA VAL A 20 -2.59 5.11 -3.02
C VAL A 20 -1.49 5.99 -2.42
N ARG A 21 -1.17 7.07 -3.11
CA ARG A 21 -0.14 7.98 -2.62
C ARG A 21 -0.46 8.50 -1.22
N GLU A 22 -1.71 8.85 -1.00
CA GLU A 22 -2.14 9.36 0.29
C GLU A 22 -1.99 8.30 1.38
N VAL A 23 -2.33 7.06 1.06
CA VAL A 23 -2.18 5.97 2.01
C VAL A 23 -0.72 5.79 2.42
N LEU A 24 0.17 5.74 1.43
CA LEU A 24 1.58 5.54 1.71
C LEU A 24 2.17 6.70 2.49
N ARG A 25 1.72 7.90 2.19
CA ARG A 25 2.19 9.08 2.90
C ARG A 25 1.81 9.01 4.38
N ARG A 26 0.58 8.61 4.67
CA ARG A 26 0.14 8.53 6.06
C ARG A 26 0.85 7.45 6.83
N LEU A 27 1.28 6.40 6.14
CA LEU A 27 2.03 5.32 6.77
C LEU A 27 3.53 5.61 6.77
N GLU A 28 3.94 6.72 6.18
CA GLU A 28 5.34 7.10 6.08
C GLU A 28 6.15 6.03 5.35
N ILE A 29 5.55 5.51 4.29
CA ILE A 29 6.19 4.49 3.46
C ILE A 29 6.60 5.13 2.15
N ILE A 30 7.84 4.87 1.76
CA ILE A 30 8.35 5.36 0.48
C ILE A 30 7.73 4.52 -0.64
N PRO A 31 7.03 5.15 -1.60
CA PRO A 31 6.28 4.39 -2.60
C PRO A 31 7.12 3.40 -3.40
N GLU A 32 8.38 3.70 -3.62
CA GLU A 32 9.24 2.82 -4.41
C GLU A 32 9.61 1.53 -3.68
N THR A 33 9.29 1.43 -2.42
CA THR A 33 9.70 0.27 -1.63
C THR A 33 8.61 -0.78 -1.49
N VAL A 34 7.42 -0.53 -2.03
CA VAL A 34 6.31 -1.46 -1.88
C VAL A 34 5.52 -1.57 -3.17
N LEU A 35 4.89 -2.72 -3.33
CA LEU A 35 3.85 -2.91 -4.34
C LEU A 35 2.50 -2.82 -3.64
N VAL A 36 1.56 -2.15 -4.27
CA VAL A 36 0.22 -1.98 -3.72
C VAL A 36 -0.75 -2.82 -4.53
N ILE A 37 -1.48 -3.69 -3.85
CA ILE A 37 -2.33 -4.68 -4.50
C ILE A 37 -3.73 -4.58 -3.93
N ARG A 38 -4.73 -4.56 -4.82
CA ARG A 38 -6.13 -4.62 -4.46
C ARG A 38 -6.83 -5.63 -5.35
N ASP A 39 -7.47 -6.63 -4.74
CA ASP A 39 -8.21 -7.65 -5.49
C ASP A 39 -7.32 -8.30 -6.55
N CYS A 40 -6.12 -8.63 -6.16
CA CYS A 40 -5.14 -9.28 -7.04
C CYS A 40 -4.67 -8.39 -8.18
N GLU A 41 -4.95 -7.10 -8.12
CA GLU A 41 -4.48 -6.15 -9.13
C GLU A 41 -3.46 -5.21 -8.55
N LEU A 42 -2.42 -4.95 -9.32
CA LEU A 42 -1.40 -4.00 -8.92
C LEU A 42 -1.92 -2.59 -9.15
N LEU A 43 -1.85 -1.77 -8.12
CA LEU A 43 -2.28 -0.38 -8.21
C LEU A 43 -1.09 0.53 -8.42
N LEU A 44 -1.34 1.61 -9.14
CA LEU A 44 -0.36 2.67 -9.31
C LEU A 44 -0.53 3.69 -8.19
N LYS A 45 0.50 4.51 -7.99
CA LYS A 45 0.46 5.53 -6.94
C LYS A 45 -0.67 6.52 -7.15
N THR A 46 -1.07 6.72 -8.39
CA THR A 46 -2.12 7.67 -8.72
C THR A 46 -3.51 7.05 -8.69
N ASP A 47 -3.61 5.76 -8.47
CA ASP A 47 -4.92 5.12 -8.45
C ASP A 47 -5.72 5.57 -7.23
N ALA A 48 -7.03 5.65 -7.41
CA ALA A 48 -7.93 6.04 -6.34
C ALA A 48 -8.25 4.84 -5.46
N VAL A 49 -8.53 5.13 -4.20
CA VAL A 49 -8.96 4.11 -3.25
C VAL A 49 -10.22 4.60 -2.54
N ALA A 50 -11.00 3.67 -2.04
CA ALA A 50 -12.25 3.99 -1.36
C ALA A 50 -12.20 3.48 0.07
N GLY A 51 -13.08 4.03 0.91
CA GLY A 51 -13.10 3.67 2.32
C GLY A 51 -13.42 2.21 2.57
N SER A 52 -14.05 1.54 1.63
CA SER A 52 -14.39 0.12 1.79
C SER A 52 -13.34 -0.81 1.20
N ASP A 53 -12.28 -0.26 0.63
CA ASP A 53 -11.25 -1.09 0.01
C ASP A 53 -10.38 -1.79 1.03
N THR A 54 -9.82 -2.90 0.61
CA THR A 54 -8.77 -3.59 1.34
C THR A 54 -7.58 -3.66 0.41
N ILE A 55 -6.47 -3.09 0.83
CA ILE A 55 -5.27 -3.12 0.01
C ILE A 55 -4.14 -3.80 0.76
N GLU A 56 -3.25 -4.39 -0.01
CA GLU A 56 -2.10 -5.09 0.54
C GLU A 56 -0.83 -4.41 0.07
N LEU A 57 0.09 -4.19 0.99
CA LEU A 57 1.39 -3.62 0.68
C LEU A 57 2.44 -4.70 0.80
N ARG A 58 3.13 -4.98 -0.28
CA ARG A 58 4.19 -5.98 -0.30
C ARG A 58 5.52 -5.31 -0.48
N PRO A 59 6.45 -5.48 0.46
CA PRO A 59 7.76 -4.87 0.27
C PRO A 59 8.48 -5.49 -0.91
N VAL A 60 9.18 -4.63 -1.65
CA VAL A 60 10.02 -5.10 -2.73
C VAL A 60 11.46 -4.95 -2.30
N ILE A 61 12.24 -5.97 -2.55
CA ILE A 61 13.63 -5.92 -2.25
C ILE A 61 14.33 -5.47 -3.51
N SER A 62 14.74 -4.23 -3.50
CA SER A 62 15.36 -3.73 -4.70
C SER A 62 16.84 -3.99 -4.62
N GLY A 63 17.27 -4.54 -5.56
CA GLY A 63 18.61 -4.60 -5.72
C GLY A 63 19.39 -5.33 -4.88
N GLY A 64 18.94 -5.79 -4.72
CA GLY A 64 19.77 -6.28 -4.09
C GLY A 64 21.02 -6.12 -4.78
N GLY A 65 21.12 -5.81 -4.90
CA GLY A 65 21.78 -5.67 -5.28
C GLY A 65 22.50 -5.56 -5.81
N ARG A 66 22.41 -5.43 -5.88
CA ARG A 66 22.83 -5.21 -6.25
C ARG A 66 23.04 -5.17 -6.33
#